data_a54b8b612e6db7631c755ba02517a16f
#
_entry.id   a54b8b612e6db7631c755ba02517a16f
#
_cell.length_a   1.000
_cell.length_b   1.000
_cell.length_c   1.000
_cell.angle_alpha   90.00
_cell.angle_beta   90.00
_cell.angle_gamma   90.00
#
_symmetry.space_group_name_H-M   'P 1'
#
loop_
_entity.id
_entity.type
_entity.pdbx_description
1 polymer ?
#
loop_
_entity_poly.entity_id
_entity_poly.type
_entity_poly.pdbx_seq_one_letter_code
_entity_poly.pdbx_strand_id
1 'polypeptide(L)'
;MITVSKKSFQGWENCISVTNGKVEVIVTTDVGPRIIAYFLNGGKNHMAVFPETAGKTCGQEYANYGGHRLWHAPEDAVRTNIPDNNPVEYRIVEDGVILHAPTEQETKLSKSMRITMDEDGTVYVDHRITNHGLFDVDVALWGISMFDEGGLLAVPNSNHNTGLWANRQVAVWPYCAMNDKRVYWGDKFITVKQMDNKNAFKFGTSCHRGWAAYFNHNNLVVKEFPYFENAQYANFDCNFESYTNDRFIEIESLTPLVTIPPEEHEEYTEAWYIYDDIKEPKKDDEEDIENKLKVFTDIYEDDDYCCDEDDDCCCDDDCCCDDDCCDEEEDDDDNDCGCCCSHDEW
;
A
#
# COMPACT_ATOMS: atom_id res chain seq x y z
N MET A 1 7.01 -9.65 -20.40
CA MET A 1 5.74 -10.42 -20.56
C MET A 1 5.33 -10.99 -19.21
N ILE A 2 4.12 -10.73 -18.75
CA ILE A 2 3.58 -11.21 -17.49
C ILE A 2 3.06 -12.64 -17.65
N THR A 3 3.31 -13.46 -16.65
CA THR A 3 2.81 -14.84 -16.58
C THR A 3 1.96 -15.01 -15.33
N VAL A 4 0.72 -15.44 -15.51
CA VAL A 4 -0.21 -15.74 -14.42
C VAL A 4 -0.47 -17.24 -14.39
N SER A 5 -0.21 -17.89 -13.26
CA SER A 5 -0.32 -19.34 -13.15
C SER A 5 -0.75 -19.82 -11.76
N LYS A 6 -1.39 -21.00 -11.74
CA LYS A 6 -1.74 -21.67 -10.48
C LYS A 6 -0.53 -22.37 -9.89
N LYS A 7 -0.38 -22.30 -8.56
CA LYS A 7 0.65 -23.03 -7.81
C LYS A 7 0.20 -23.29 -6.38
N SER A 8 0.92 -24.12 -5.65
CA SER A 8 0.82 -24.23 -4.18
C SER A 8 1.92 -23.39 -3.53
N PHE A 9 1.67 -22.85 -2.36
CA PHE A 9 2.65 -22.10 -1.58
C PHE A 9 2.38 -22.22 -0.08
N GLN A 10 3.42 -22.56 0.70
CA GLN A 10 3.37 -22.63 2.17
C GLN A 10 2.18 -23.41 2.75
N GLY A 11 1.75 -24.49 2.07
CA GLY A 11 0.65 -25.36 2.50
C GLY A 11 -0.73 -24.97 1.97
N TRP A 12 -0.90 -23.79 1.35
CA TRP A 12 -2.09 -23.47 0.56
C TRP A 12 -1.95 -24.06 -0.85
N GLU A 13 -2.98 -24.80 -1.27
CA GLU A 13 -2.97 -25.52 -2.54
C GLU A 13 -3.48 -24.65 -3.71
N ASN A 14 -4.30 -23.64 -3.41
CA ASN A 14 -4.95 -22.80 -4.41
C ASN A 14 -4.36 -21.39 -4.38
N CYS A 15 -3.14 -21.24 -4.86
CA CYS A 15 -2.49 -19.94 -5.01
C CYS A 15 -2.39 -19.55 -6.48
N ILE A 16 -2.35 -18.26 -6.75
CA ILE A 16 -2.07 -17.68 -8.06
C ILE A 16 -0.75 -16.90 -7.96
N SER A 17 0.16 -17.21 -8.88
CA SER A 17 1.41 -16.48 -9.07
C SER A 17 1.26 -15.53 -10.24
N VAL A 18 1.69 -14.28 -10.05
CA VAL A 18 1.84 -13.25 -11.06
C VAL A 18 3.31 -12.88 -11.13
N THR A 19 3.95 -13.02 -12.31
CA THR A 19 5.40 -12.77 -12.43
C THR A 19 5.78 -12.31 -13.84
N ASN A 20 6.77 -11.40 -13.88
CA ASN A 20 7.47 -11.04 -15.14
C ASN A 20 8.78 -11.86 -15.33
N GLY A 21 9.04 -12.87 -14.48
CA GLY A 21 10.27 -13.67 -14.47
C GLY A 21 11.37 -13.13 -13.54
N LYS A 22 11.33 -11.85 -13.15
CA LYS A 22 12.24 -11.21 -12.20
C LYS A 22 11.58 -10.98 -10.84
N VAL A 23 10.37 -10.46 -10.84
CA VAL A 23 9.53 -10.23 -9.65
C VAL A 23 8.42 -11.26 -9.64
N GLU A 24 8.03 -11.74 -8.46
CA GLU A 24 6.89 -12.63 -8.27
C GLU A 24 6.04 -12.18 -7.08
N VAL A 25 4.73 -12.10 -7.30
CA VAL A 25 3.69 -11.96 -6.30
C VAL A 25 2.86 -13.23 -6.24
N ILE A 26 2.56 -13.73 -5.03
CA ILE A 26 1.69 -14.88 -4.85
C ILE A 26 0.52 -14.50 -3.97
N VAL A 27 -0.69 -14.74 -4.45
CA VAL A 27 -1.92 -14.63 -3.68
C VAL A 27 -2.45 -16.01 -3.33
N THR A 28 -3.11 -16.15 -2.18
CA THR A 28 -3.90 -17.35 -1.89
C THR A 28 -5.38 -17.08 -2.17
N THR A 29 -6.07 -18.10 -2.67
CA THR A 29 -7.53 -18.08 -2.84
C THR A 29 -8.23 -18.95 -1.80
N ASP A 30 -7.48 -19.55 -0.90
CA ASP A 30 -8.01 -20.40 0.18
C ASP A 30 -8.51 -19.58 1.37
N VAL A 31 -8.00 -18.37 1.56
CA VAL A 31 -8.39 -17.38 2.57
C VAL A 31 -8.18 -15.97 2.02
N GLY A 32 -8.83 -14.96 2.58
CA GLY A 32 -8.51 -13.57 2.24
C GLY A 32 -9.69 -12.74 1.71
N PRO A 33 -9.44 -11.79 0.79
CA PRO A 33 -8.33 -11.68 -0.19
C PRO A 33 -6.98 -11.37 0.46
N ARG A 34 -5.89 -12.02 -0.04
CA ARG A 34 -4.58 -11.93 0.60
C ARG A 34 -3.41 -12.18 -0.35
N ILE A 35 -2.40 -11.27 -0.33
CA ILE A 35 -1.09 -11.53 -0.91
C ILE A 35 -0.21 -12.18 0.16
N ILE A 36 0.38 -13.33 -0.14
CA ILE A 36 1.19 -14.11 0.82
C ILE A 36 2.67 -14.13 0.48
N ALA A 37 3.05 -13.67 -0.69
CA ALA A 37 4.45 -13.53 -1.07
C ALA A 37 4.69 -12.38 -2.03
N TYR A 38 5.84 -11.74 -1.85
CA TYR A 38 6.41 -10.74 -2.74
C TYR A 38 7.92 -10.84 -2.70
N PHE A 39 8.57 -11.12 -3.81
CA PHE A 39 10.02 -11.34 -3.86
C PHE A 39 10.61 -11.24 -5.27
N LEU A 40 11.91 -11.00 -5.33
CA LEU A 40 12.69 -11.24 -6.53
C LEU A 40 12.86 -12.75 -6.74
N ASN A 41 12.75 -13.21 -7.99
CA ASN A 41 12.77 -14.64 -8.33
C ASN A 41 14.06 -15.33 -7.81
N GLY A 42 13.88 -16.38 -7.02
CA GLY A 42 14.96 -17.06 -6.32
C GLY A 42 15.42 -16.39 -5.01
N GLY A 43 14.83 -15.25 -4.64
CA GLY A 43 15.08 -14.55 -3.38
C GLY A 43 14.20 -15.02 -2.23
N LYS A 44 14.30 -14.32 -1.11
CA LYS A 44 13.46 -14.53 0.06
C LYS A 44 12.14 -13.79 -0.06
N ASN A 45 11.09 -14.37 0.53
CA ASN A 45 9.81 -13.70 0.65
C ASN A 45 9.92 -12.50 1.60
N HIS A 46 9.46 -11.35 1.16
CA HIS A 46 9.38 -10.14 1.99
C HIS A 46 8.14 -10.10 2.89
N MET A 47 7.11 -10.88 2.57
CA MET A 47 5.91 -10.99 3.40
C MET A 47 6.14 -11.97 4.55
N ALA A 48 5.74 -11.59 5.76
CA ALA A 48 5.67 -12.50 6.89
C ALA A 48 4.60 -13.57 6.63
N VAL A 49 4.94 -14.84 6.84
CA VAL A 49 4.00 -15.97 6.82
C VAL A 49 4.26 -16.82 8.07
N PHE A 50 3.21 -17.11 8.82
CA PHE A 50 3.34 -17.76 10.10
C PHE A 50 3.13 -19.27 9.99
N PRO A 51 4.10 -20.11 10.40
CA PRO A 51 4.00 -21.57 10.29
C PRO A 51 2.77 -22.17 10.98
N GLU A 52 2.28 -21.53 12.06
CA GLU A 52 1.10 -21.98 12.82
C GLU A 52 -0.22 -21.80 12.06
N THR A 53 -0.27 -20.91 11.06
CA THR A 53 -1.47 -20.61 10.27
C THR A 53 -1.31 -20.91 8.78
N ALA A 54 -0.08 -21.06 8.31
CA ALA A 54 0.22 -21.36 6.91
C ALA A 54 -0.50 -22.63 6.44
N GLY A 55 -1.16 -22.56 5.29
CA GLY A 55 -1.95 -23.65 4.72
C GLY A 55 -3.26 -23.98 5.44
N LYS A 56 -3.61 -23.26 6.50
CA LYS A 56 -4.89 -23.45 7.20
C LYS A 56 -5.98 -22.57 6.61
N THR A 57 -7.21 -23.07 6.67
CA THR A 57 -8.43 -22.43 6.17
C THR A 57 -9.60 -22.65 7.13
N CYS A 58 -10.68 -21.86 6.97
CA CYS A 58 -12.00 -22.11 7.58
C CYS A 58 -12.00 -22.18 9.12
N GLY A 59 -11.38 -21.23 9.78
CA GLY A 59 -11.56 -21.01 11.21
C GLY A 59 -12.82 -20.20 11.52
N GLN A 60 -13.25 -20.19 12.78
CA GLN A 60 -14.34 -19.35 13.26
C GLN A 60 -13.82 -18.11 14.00
N GLU A 61 -12.57 -18.15 14.39
CA GLU A 61 -11.90 -17.07 15.11
C GLU A 61 -10.92 -16.34 14.18
N TYR A 62 -10.60 -15.11 14.53
CA TYR A 62 -9.56 -14.36 13.84
C TYR A 62 -8.24 -15.15 13.81
N ALA A 63 -7.65 -15.27 12.64
CA ALA A 63 -6.36 -15.90 12.42
C ALA A 63 -5.41 -14.94 11.70
N ASN A 64 -4.19 -14.79 12.24
CA ASN A 64 -3.17 -14.03 11.55
C ASN A 64 -2.40 -14.93 10.57
N TYR A 65 -2.64 -14.77 9.29
CA TYR A 65 -1.95 -15.52 8.22
C TYR A 65 -0.68 -14.82 7.71
N GLY A 66 -0.45 -13.56 8.13
CA GLY A 66 0.59 -12.71 7.55
C GLY A 66 0.20 -12.15 6.18
N GLY A 67 1.19 -11.71 5.41
CA GLY A 67 0.99 -11.17 4.08
C GLY A 67 0.30 -9.80 4.06
N HIS A 68 -0.28 -9.44 2.92
CA HIS A 68 -1.04 -8.20 2.76
C HIS A 68 -2.54 -8.48 2.72
N ARG A 69 -3.32 -7.62 3.39
CA ARG A 69 -4.78 -7.69 3.50
C ARG A 69 -5.43 -6.30 3.48
N LEU A 70 -6.72 -6.27 3.17
CA LEU A 70 -7.56 -5.08 3.24
C LEU A 70 -8.46 -5.14 4.48
N TRP A 71 -8.33 -4.14 5.35
CA TRP A 71 -9.24 -3.86 6.45
C TRP A 71 -9.95 -2.52 6.21
N HIS A 72 -10.75 -2.08 7.19
CA HIS A 72 -11.33 -0.75 7.23
C HIS A 72 -11.09 -0.10 8.60
N ALA A 73 -10.84 1.21 8.58
CA ALA A 73 -10.65 2.03 9.75
C ALA A 73 -11.89 2.96 9.96
N PRO A 74 -12.11 3.50 11.16
CA PRO A 74 -11.35 3.30 12.40
C PRO A 74 -11.44 1.86 12.91
N GLU A 75 -10.36 1.38 13.57
CA GLU A 75 -10.33 0.03 14.13
C GLU A 75 -11.42 -0.16 15.19
N ASP A 76 -12.18 -1.24 15.05
CA ASP A 76 -13.21 -1.66 15.98
C ASP A 76 -13.12 -3.16 16.23
N ALA A 77 -13.13 -3.56 17.50
CA ALA A 77 -12.90 -4.97 17.90
C ALA A 77 -13.92 -5.95 17.32
N VAL A 78 -15.12 -5.51 16.96
CA VAL A 78 -16.18 -6.37 16.41
C VAL A 78 -16.16 -6.34 14.89
N ARG A 79 -16.22 -5.14 14.28
CA ARG A 79 -16.40 -5.01 12.82
C ARG A 79 -15.09 -5.11 12.02
N THR A 80 -13.95 -4.68 12.60
CA THR A 80 -12.67 -4.73 11.87
C THR A 80 -12.06 -6.14 11.89
N ASN A 81 -12.18 -6.85 13.02
CA ASN A 81 -11.57 -8.16 13.23
C ASN A 81 -12.45 -9.33 12.74
N ILE A 82 -13.35 -9.11 11.79
CA ILE A 82 -14.12 -10.19 11.16
C ILE A 82 -13.15 -11.14 10.46
N PRO A 83 -13.26 -12.48 10.72
CA PRO A 83 -12.35 -13.45 10.13
C PRO A 83 -12.46 -13.52 8.60
N ASP A 84 -11.32 -13.44 7.91
CA ASP A 84 -11.16 -13.64 6.46
C ASP A 84 -10.70 -15.08 6.13
N ASN A 85 -11.23 -16.08 6.86
CA ASN A 85 -10.79 -17.47 6.88
C ASN A 85 -11.42 -18.34 5.79
N ASN A 86 -12.23 -17.77 4.91
CA ASN A 86 -12.94 -18.50 3.87
C ASN A 86 -12.27 -18.34 2.51
N PRO A 87 -12.43 -19.33 1.61
CA PRO A 87 -12.02 -19.21 0.23
C PRO A 87 -12.67 -18.00 -0.46
N VAL A 88 -11.92 -17.37 -1.35
CA VAL A 88 -12.35 -16.24 -2.14
C VAL A 88 -12.60 -16.64 -3.59
N GLU A 89 -13.56 -15.99 -4.24
CA GLU A 89 -13.72 -16.06 -5.68
C GLU A 89 -12.56 -15.33 -6.37
N TYR A 90 -12.15 -15.79 -7.55
CA TYR A 90 -11.09 -15.14 -8.29
C TYR A 90 -11.31 -15.19 -9.80
N ARG A 91 -10.75 -14.20 -10.48
CA ARG A 91 -10.68 -14.14 -11.94
C ARG A 91 -9.25 -13.80 -12.36
N ILE A 92 -8.65 -14.63 -13.20
CA ILE A 92 -7.36 -14.33 -13.83
C ILE A 92 -7.60 -13.32 -14.95
N VAL A 93 -6.79 -12.27 -14.99
CA VAL A 93 -6.72 -11.26 -16.07
C VAL A 93 -5.37 -11.37 -16.76
N GLU A 94 -5.16 -10.62 -17.84
CA GLU A 94 -3.97 -10.76 -18.71
C GLU A 94 -2.67 -10.51 -17.92
N ASP A 95 -2.67 -9.51 -17.05
CA ASP A 95 -1.53 -9.00 -16.28
C ASP A 95 -1.61 -9.31 -14.78
N GLY A 96 -2.61 -10.10 -14.34
CA GLY A 96 -2.79 -10.36 -12.91
C GLY A 96 -3.99 -11.18 -12.51
N VAL A 97 -4.55 -10.88 -11.33
CA VAL A 97 -5.67 -11.61 -10.75
C VAL A 97 -6.57 -10.68 -9.92
N ILE A 98 -7.86 -10.92 -9.98
CA ILE A 98 -8.86 -10.24 -9.14
C ILE A 98 -9.39 -11.23 -8.11
N LEU A 99 -9.45 -10.82 -6.85
CA LEU A 99 -9.94 -11.61 -5.71
C LEU A 99 -11.17 -10.93 -5.11
N HIS A 100 -12.23 -11.70 -4.84
CA HIS A 100 -13.45 -11.22 -4.19
C HIS A 100 -13.76 -12.05 -2.95
N ALA A 101 -13.76 -11.42 -1.78
CA ALA A 101 -14.23 -12.05 -0.56
C ALA A 101 -15.76 -12.16 -0.55
N PRO A 102 -16.32 -13.18 0.12
CA PRO A 102 -17.73 -13.20 0.44
C PRO A 102 -18.13 -11.96 1.25
N THR A 103 -19.37 -11.48 1.05
CA THR A 103 -19.92 -10.40 1.89
C THR A 103 -19.96 -10.81 3.35
N GLU A 104 -19.37 -9.99 4.20
CA GLU A 104 -19.38 -10.20 5.67
C GLU A 104 -20.81 -10.12 6.20
N GLN A 105 -21.20 -11.07 7.05
CA GLN A 105 -22.58 -11.14 7.53
C GLN A 105 -22.92 -10.03 8.53
N GLU A 106 -21.95 -9.60 9.29
CA GLU A 106 -22.08 -8.61 10.37
C GLU A 106 -22.08 -7.18 9.81
N THR A 107 -21.12 -6.83 8.97
CA THR A 107 -20.95 -5.47 8.45
C THR A 107 -21.68 -5.21 7.15
N LYS A 108 -22.04 -6.28 6.40
CA LYS A 108 -22.54 -6.21 5.02
C LYS A 108 -21.55 -5.57 4.05
N LEU A 109 -20.26 -5.56 4.39
CA LEU A 109 -19.19 -5.14 3.48
C LEU A 109 -18.63 -6.35 2.72
N SER A 110 -18.23 -6.15 1.48
CA SER A 110 -17.35 -7.08 0.77
C SER A 110 -16.03 -6.39 0.44
N LYS A 111 -14.96 -7.18 0.40
CA LYS A 111 -13.61 -6.72 0.13
C LYS A 111 -13.09 -7.41 -1.11
N SER A 112 -12.50 -6.63 -2.01
CA SER A 112 -11.89 -7.13 -3.23
C SER A 112 -10.50 -6.54 -3.39
N MET A 113 -9.61 -7.30 -4.06
CA MET A 113 -8.31 -6.81 -4.48
C MET A 113 -8.04 -7.23 -5.92
N ARG A 114 -7.59 -6.32 -6.75
CA ARG A 114 -6.99 -6.60 -8.05
C ARG A 114 -5.48 -6.44 -7.92
N ILE A 115 -4.73 -7.46 -8.30
CA ILE A 115 -3.27 -7.46 -8.26
C ILE A 115 -2.78 -7.62 -9.69
N THR A 116 -2.11 -6.61 -10.21
CA THR A 116 -1.52 -6.59 -11.56
C THR A 116 -0.03 -6.30 -11.48
N MET A 117 0.69 -6.55 -12.56
CA MET A 117 2.13 -6.31 -12.64
C MET A 117 2.48 -5.79 -14.02
N ASP A 118 3.34 -4.77 -14.07
CA ASP A 118 3.92 -4.26 -15.30
C ASP A 118 5.15 -5.05 -15.76
N GLU A 119 5.60 -4.84 -16.98
CA GLU A 119 6.76 -5.53 -17.53
C GLU A 119 8.07 -5.21 -16.80
N ASP A 120 8.20 -4.05 -16.20
CA ASP A 120 9.34 -3.66 -15.36
C ASP A 120 9.33 -4.33 -13.98
N GLY A 121 8.18 -4.84 -13.54
CA GLY A 121 7.99 -5.54 -12.27
C GLY A 121 7.32 -4.71 -11.20
N THR A 122 6.82 -3.52 -11.51
CA THR A 122 5.94 -2.76 -10.63
C THR A 122 4.64 -3.51 -10.41
N VAL A 123 4.24 -3.65 -9.16
CA VAL A 123 3.01 -4.35 -8.75
C VAL A 123 1.98 -3.34 -8.29
N TYR A 124 0.82 -3.34 -8.93
CA TYR A 124 -0.32 -2.54 -8.50
C TYR A 124 -1.29 -3.39 -7.70
N VAL A 125 -1.73 -2.86 -6.58
CA VAL A 125 -2.70 -3.50 -5.69
C VAL A 125 -3.88 -2.55 -5.52
N ASP A 126 -4.93 -2.79 -6.31
CA ASP A 126 -6.17 -2.04 -6.21
C ASP A 126 -7.06 -2.66 -5.14
N HIS A 127 -7.51 -1.86 -4.21
CA HIS A 127 -8.36 -2.27 -3.10
C HIS A 127 -9.76 -1.71 -3.28
N ARG A 128 -10.77 -2.52 -2.97
CA ARG A 128 -12.17 -2.09 -3.03
C ARG A 128 -12.94 -2.59 -1.81
N ILE A 129 -13.73 -1.72 -1.21
CA ILE A 129 -14.76 -2.07 -0.23
C ILE A 129 -16.12 -1.66 -0.79
N THR A 130 -17.06 -2.61 -0.86
CA THR A 130 -18.43 -2.38 -1.32
C THR A 130 -19.40 -2.52 -0.14
N ASN A 131 -20.35 -1.60 -0.03
CA ASN A 131 -21.39 -1.62 1.00
C ASN A 131 -22.69 -2.27 0.44
N HIS A 132 -22.97 -3.50 0.87
CA HIS A 132 -24.22 -4.23 0.56
C HIS A 132 -25.27 -4.08 1.67
N GLY A 133 -25.08 -3.14 2.59
CA GLY A 133 -25.99 -2.83 3.67
C GLY A 133 -27.16 -1.94 3.22
N LEU A 134 -27.99 -1.56 4.18
CA LEU A 134 -29.16 -0.70 3.95
C LEU A 134 -28.88 0.79 4.29
N PHE A 135 -27.73 1.08 4.86
CA PHE A 135 -27.37 2.40 5.36
C PHE A 135 -25.97 2.79 4.92
N ASP A 136 -25.72 4.08 4.87
CA ASP A 136 -24.38 4.62 4.67
C ASP A 136 -23.40 4.09 5.72
N VAL A 137 -22.14 3.88 5.32
CA VAL A 137 -21.07 3.42 6.19
C VAL A 137 -19.89 4.37 6.08
N ASP A 138 -19.48 4.95 7.21
CA ASP A 138 -18.30 5.81 7.29
C ASP A 138 -17.07 4.98 7.62
N VAL A 139 -16.12 4.89 6.69
CA VAL A 139 -14.89 4.09 6.81
C VAL A 139 -13.74 4.72 6.02
N ALA A 140 -12.52 4.32 6.35
CA ALA A 140 -11.36 4.45 5.48
C ALA A 140 -10.91 3.05 5.05
N LEU A 141 -10.44 2.89 3.83
CA LEU A 141 -9.80 1.66 3.38
C LEU A 141 -8.40 1.59 4.03
N TRP A 142 -8.05 0.40 4.50
CA TRP A 142 -6.83 0.20 5.29
C TRP A 142 -6.05 -1.01 4.79
N GLY A 143 -5.02 -0.75 3.98
CA GLY A 143 -4.12 -1.76 3.43
C GLY A 143 -3.00 -2.09 4.42
N ILE A 144 -2.96 -3.33 4.89
CA ILE A 144 -1.98 -3.78 5.90
C ILE A 144 -1.07 -4.82 5.29
N SER A 145 0.22 -4.49 5.17
CA SER A 145 1.26 -5.42 4.74
C SER A 145 2.14 -5.83 5.91
N MET A 146 2.11 -7.12 6.27
CA MET A 146 3.03 -7.70 7.26
C MET A 146 4.31 -8.14 6.56
N PHE A 147 5.41 -7.47 6.85
CA PHE A 147 6.73 -7.78 6.32
C PHE A 147 7.51 -8.70 7.26
N ASP A 148 8.37 -9.52 6.64
CA ASP A 148 9.26 -10.46 7.33
C ASP A 148 10.20 -9.73 8.31
N GLU A 149 10.63 -10.45 9.34
CA GLU A 149 11.42 -9.91 10.43
C GLU A 149 12.82 -9.40 10.01
N GLY A 150 13.41 -8.55 10.83
CA GLY A 150 14.81 -8.17 10.82
C GLY A 150 15.17 -7.01 9.89
N GLY A 151 14.22 -6.37 9.20
CA GLY A 151 14.49 -5.24 8.31
C GLY A 151 14.37 -3.87 8.98
N LEU A 152 14.60 -2.83 8.19
CA LEU A 152 14.50 -1.42 8.56
C LEU A 152 13.43 -0.73 7.73
N LEU A 153 12.40 -0.23 8.39
CA LEU A 153 11.41 0.69 7.80
C LEU A 153 11.98 2.12 7.80
N ALA A 154 11.77 2.84 6.70
CA ALA A 154 11.98 4.27 6.58
C ALA A 154 10.72 4.93 6.00
N VAL A 155 10.18 5.91 6.72
CA VAL A 155 9.00 6.70 6.33
C VAL A 155 9.45 8.15 6.18
N PRO A 156 9.27 8.79 5.04
CA PRO A 156 9.70 10.18 4.85
C PRO A 156 8.86 11.13 5.68
N ASN A 157 9.51 12.07 6.33
CA ASN A 157 8.84 13.21 6.95
C ASN A 157 8.33 14.17 5.88
N SER A 158 7.28 14.93 6.21
CA SER A 158 6.84 16.03 5.37
C SER A 158 7.97 17.05 5.17
N ASN A 159 8.19 17.45 3.94
CA ASN A 159 9.07 18.56 3.54
C ASN A 159 8.28 19.82 3.18
N HIS A 160 6.95 19.80 3.32
CA HIS A 160 6.08 20.92 3.00
C HIS A 160 6.41 22.15 3.87
N ASN A 161 6.57 23.32 3.23
CA ASN A 161 6.86 24.56 3.94
C ASN A 161 5.56 25.22 4.40
N THR A 162 5.25 25.07 5.68
CA THR A 162 4.07 25.67 6.34
C THR A 162 4.33 27.03 6.98
N GLY A 163 5.52 27.62 6.77
CA GLY A 163 5.95 28.83 7.46
C GLY A 163 6.18 28.60 8.93
N LEU A 164 5.25 29.07 9.79
CA LEU A 164 5.36 28.92 11.26
C LEU A 164 4.52 27.78 11.85
N TRP A 165 3.77 27.06 11.02
CA TRP A 165 2.91 25.97 11.51
C TRP A 165 3.65 24.64 11.53
N ALA A 166 3.19 23.73 12.40
CA ALA A 166 3.70 22.36 12.41
C ALA A 166 3.38 21.65 11.09
N ASN A 167 4.37 20.94 10.53
CA ASN A 167 4.23 20.14 9.32
C ASN A 167 4.48 18.64 9.53
N ARG A 168 4.64 18.21 10.79
CA ARG A 168 4.85 16.82 11.17
C ARG A 168 3.89 16.43 12.26
N GLN A 169 3.29 15.28 12.12
CA GLN A 169 2.36 14.70 13.08
C GLN A 169 2.79 13.28 13.40
N VAL A 170 2.68 12.89 14.64
CA VAL A 170 2.93 11.52 15.11
C VAL A 170 1.87 11.13 16.11
N ALA A 171 1.13 10.07 15.84
CA ALA A 171 0.25 9.38 16.77
C ALA A 171 0.97 8.15 17.34
N VAL A 172 0.88 7.93 18.65
CA VAL A 172 1.50 6.77 19.31
C VAL A 172 0.46 6.08 20.18
N TRP A 173 0.35 4.76 20.07
CA TRP A 173 -0.64 3.96 20.79
C TRP A 173 -0.29 3.84 22.28
N PRO A 174 -1.29 3.68 23.18
CA PRO A 174 -1.09 3.76 24.63
C PRO A 174 -0.23 2.64 25.22
N TYR A 175 -0.01 1.56 24.50
CA TYR A 175 0.88 0.46 24.93
C TYR A 175 2.34 0.65 24.52
N CYS A 176 2.65 1.73 23.80
CA CYS A 176 3.98 2.00 23.26
C CYS A 176 4.85 2.80 24.24
N ALA A 177 6.13 2.48 24.30
CA ALA A 177 7.11 3.31 24.97
C ALA A 177 7.62 4.42 24.04
N MET A 178 7.52 5.68 24.44
CA MET A 178 7.96 6.82 23.63
C MET A 178 9.47 6.80 23.29
N ASN A 179 10.26 6.12 24.12
CA ASN A 179 11.70 5.97 23.94
C ASN A 179 12.08 4.55 23.46
N ASP A 180 11.22 3.91 22.68
CA ASP A 180 11.50 2.59 22.11
C ASP A 180 12.78 2.63 21.26
N LYS A 181 13.71 1.74 21.53
CA LYS A 181 15.04 1.71 20.87
C LYS A 181 14.99 1.32 19.41
N ARG A 182 13.88 0.71 18.96
CA ARG A 182 13.65 0.38 17.56
C ARG A 182 13.48 1.62 16.70
N VAL A 183 12.93 2.69 17.26
CA VAL A 183 12.57 3.91 16.52
C VAL A 183 13.71 4.93 16.57
N TYR A 184 13.90 5.60 15.45
CA TYR A 184 14.64 6.85 15.34
C TYR A 184 13.73 7.92 14.74
N TRP A 185 13.55 9.01 15.47
CA TRP A 185 12.79 10.18 15.07
C TRP A 185 13.74 11.18 14.41
N GLY A 186 13.96 11.01 13.10
CA GLY A 186 14.92 11.80 12.35
C GLY A 186 14.36 13.10 11.78
N ASP A 187 15.20 13.85 11.09
CA ASP A 187 14.80 15.09 10.42
C ASP A 187 14.17 14.79 9.05
N LYS A 188 14.70 13.83 8.29
CA LYS A 188 14.21 13.43 6.98
C LYS A 188 13.28 12.23 7.04
N PHE A 189 13.53 11.29 7.97
CA PHE A 189 12.80 10.04 8.08
C PHE A 189 12.44 9.69 9.52
N ILE A 190 11.29 9.05 9.69
CA ILE A 190 11.01 8.20 10.86
C ILE A 190 11.46 6.80 10.47
N THR A 191 12.35 6.18 11.24
CA THR A 191 12.79 4.81 10.96
C THR A 191 12.45 3.85 12.09
N VAL A 192 12.10 2.61 11.74
CA VAL A 192 11.83 1.54 12.71
C VAL A 192 12.60 0.29 12.33
N LYS A 193 13.56 -0.09 13.18
CA LYS A 193 14.27 -1.37 13.06
C LYS A 193 13.44 -2.47 13.70
N GLN A 194 12.92 -3.40 12.90
CA GLN A 194 12.29 -4.59 13.45
C GLN A 194 13.34 -5.44 14.18
N MET A 195 13.02 -5.89 15.38
CA MET A 195 13.93 -6.62 16.27
C MET A 195 13.14 -7.64 17.09
N ASP A 196 13.82 -8.69 17.60
CA ASP A 196 13.29 -9.64 18.57
C ASP A 196 12.96 -8.92 19.90
N ASN A 197 11.82 -8.24 19.91
CA ASN A 197 11.26 -7.54 21.07
C ASN A 197 9.76 -7.80 21.15
N LYS A 198 9.34 -8.56 22.15
CA LYS A 198 7.93 -8.95 22.37
C LYS A 198 6.99 -7.79 22.68
N ASN A 199 7.52 -6.65 23.13
CA ASN A 199 6.69 -5.48 23.34
C ASN A 199 6.25 -4.91 22.00
N ALA A 200 4.94 -4.80 21.81
CA ALA A 200 4.40 -4.16 20.63
C ALA A 200 4.75 -2.66 20.61
N PHE A 201 4.97 -2.14 19.42
CA PHE A 201 5.09 -0.71 19.18
C PHE A 201 4.29 -0.35 17.93
N LYS A 202 3.48 0.70 18.00
CA LYS A 202 2.72 1.22 16.86
C LYS A 202 2.78 2.74 16.85
N PHE A 203 3.00 3.32 15.68
CA PHE A 203 2.86 4.74 15.44
C PHE A 203 2.11 5.00 14.14
N GLY A 204 1.53 6.19 14.02
CA GLY A 204 0.96 6.72 12.79
C GLY A 204 1.56 8.08 12.49
N THR A 205 1.58 8.48 11.24
CA THR A 205 2.02 9.79 10.78
C THR A 205 1.25 10.23 9.55
N SER A 206 1.23 11.53 9.30
CA SER A 206 0.77 12.08 8.02
C SER A 206 1.93 12.06 7.04
N CYS A 207 1.98 11.01 6.20
CA CYS A 207 3.02 10.80 5.19
C CYS A 207 2.63 11.50 3.88
N HIS A 208 2.94 12.80 3.75
CA HIS A 208 2.58 13.62 2.60
C HIS A 208 3.26 13.17 1.29
N ARG A 209 4.39 12.49 1.40
CA ARG A 209 5.12 11.98 0.23
C ARG A 209 4.54 10.69 -0.33
N GLY A 210 3.55 10.09 0.34
CA GLY A 210 2.78 8.97 -0.16
C GLY A 210 3.56 7.66 -0.33
N TRP A 211 4.68 7.46 0.35
CA TRP A 211 5.42 6.21 0.25
C TRP A 211 6.14 5.81 1.55
N ALA A 212 6.46 4.53 1.68
CA ALA A 212 7.30 3.98 2.73
C ALA A 212 8.23 2.90 2.19
N ALA A 213 9.44 2.82 2.71
CA ALA A 213 10.50 1.94 2.24
C ALA A 213 10.91 0.92 3.30
N TYR A 214 11.14 -0.34 2.91
CA TYR A 214 11.58 -1.41 3.79
C TYR A 214 12.83 -2.09 3.25
N PHE A 215 13.93 -1.95 3.97
CA PHE A 215 15.20 -2.59 3.67
C PHE A 215 15.27 -3.93 4.38
N ASN A 216 15.28 -5.03 3.64
CA ASN A 216 15.43 -6.38 4.18
C ASN A 216 15.98 -7.34 3.13
N HIS A 217 16.61 -8.43 3.54
CA HIS A 217 17.13 -9.49 2.65
C HIS A 217 18.07 -8.99 1.54
N ASN A 218 18.82 -7.90 1.78
CA ASN A 218 19.64 -7.20 0.78
C ASN A 218 18.84 -6.61 -0.39
N ASN A 219 17.57 -6.34 -0.16
CA ASN A 219 16.68 -5.66 -1.11
C ASN A 219 16.08 -4.41 -0.46
N LEU A 220 15.59 -3.52 -1.30
CA LEU A 220 14.72 -2.41 -0.94
C LEU A 220 13.32 -2.68 -1.52
N VAL A 221 12.31 -2.69 -0.67
CA VAL A 221 10.90 -2.67 -1.09
C VAL A 221 10.35 -1.28 -0.80
N VAL A 222 9.66 -0.69 -1.76
CA VAL A 222 8.94 0.57 -1.58
C VAL A 222 7.45 0.31 -1.83
N LYS A 223 6.61 0.82 -0.94
CA LYS A 223 5.16 0.92 -1.12
C LYS A 223 4.81 2.37 -1.30
N GLU A 224 4.18 2.67 -2.40
CA GLU A 224 3.58 3.96 -2.71
C GLU A 224 2.07 3.88 -2.53
N PHE A 225 1.47 4.94 -2.01
CA PHE A 225 0.04 5.05 -1.71
C PHE A 225 -0.41 6.51 -1.80
N PRO A 226 -1.68 6.76 -2.17
CA PRO A 226 -2.15 8.12 -2.36
C PRO A 226 -2.19 8.92 -1.04
N TYR A 227 -1.91 10.21 -1.15
CA TYR A 227 -2.14 11.21 -0.12
C TYR A 227 -3.05 12.31 -0.69
N PHE A 228 -4.10 12.63 0.04
CA PHE A 228 -5.03 13.70 -0.35
C PHE A 228 -4.92 14.85 0.64
N GLU A 229 -4.49 16.00 0.16
CA GLU A 229 -4.33 17.19 0.96
C GLU A 229 -5.70 17.70 1.45
N ASN A 230 -5.75 18.19 2.70
CA ASN A 230 -6.96 18.67 3.37
C ASN A 230 -8.08 17.63 3.58
N ALA A 231 -7.85 16.35 3.30
CA ALA A 231 -8.77 15.28 3.62
C ALA A 231 -8.67 14.87 5.09
N GLN A 232 -9.75 14.34 5.65
CA GLN A 232 -9.78 13.85 7.03
C GLN A 232 -9.42 12.37 7.06
N TYR A 233 -8.34 12.00 7.74
CA TYR A 233 -7.95 10.62 7.97
C TYR A 233 -8.34 10.12 9.37
N ALA A 234 -8.37 8.81 9.55
CA ALA A 234 -8.53 8.18 10.85
C ALA A 234 -7.30 8.44 11.77
N ASN A 235 -7.43 8.14 13.07
CA ASN A 235 -6.31 8.11 14.03
C ASN A 235 -5.46 9.40 14.05
N PHE A 236 -6.13 10.56 14.17
CA PHE A 236 -5.48 11.89 14.16
C PHE A 236 -4.81 12.22 12.82
N ASP A 237 -5.52 12.05 11.72
CA ASP A 237 -5.09 12.37 10.36
C ASP A 237 -3.83 11.60 9.88
N CYS A 238 -3.71 10.35 10.30
CA CYS A 238 -2.65 9.47 9.81
C CYS A 238 -3.10 8.71 8.55
N ASN A 239 -2.43 8.95 7.42
CA ASN A 239 -2.57 8.12 6.22
C ASN A 239 -1.58 6.95 6.18
N PHE A 240 -0.66 6.91 7.13
CA PHE A 240 0.34 5.87 7.31
C PHE A 240 0.42 5.43 8.77
N GLU A 241 0.45 4.11 9.00
CA GLU A 241 0.70 3.52 10.31
C GLU A 241 1.71 2.38 10.19
N SER A 242 2.40 2.08 11.28
CA SER A 242 3.27 0.92 11.36
C SER A 242 3.21 0.30 12.74
N TYR A 243 3.03 -1.03 12.76
CA TYR A 243 3.07 -1.86 13.96
C TYR A 243 4.25 -2.82 13.89
N THR A 244 4.90 -3.10 15.02
CA THR A 244 5.95 -4.12 15.08
C THR A 244 6.00 -4.83 16.44
N ASN A 245 6.44 -6.07 16.42
CA ASN A 245 6.73 -6.92 17.57
C ASN A 245 8.00 -7.74 17.32
N ASP A 246 8.15 -8.88 18.00
CA ASP A 246 9.29 -9.79 17.82
C ASP A 246 9.28 -10.60 16.52
N ARG A 247 8.19 -10.61 15.73
CA ARG A 247 7.98 -11.52 14.61
C ARG A 247 7.86 -10.84 13.24
N PHE A 248 7.39 -9.59 13.20
CA PHE A 248 7.10 -8.89 11.95
C PHE A 248 7.01 -7.38 12.16
N ILE A 249 6.91 -6.67 11.07
CA ILE A 249 6.55 -5.27 11.01
C ILE A 249 5.40 -5.08 10.01
N GLU A 250 4.42 -4.24 10.35
CA GLU A 250 3.35 -3.82 9.45
C GLU A 250 3.69 -2.48 8.81
N ILE A 251 3.41 -2.37 7.53
CA ILE A 251 3.47 -1.16 6.71
C ILE A 251 2.06 -0.95 6.20
N GLU A 252 1.40 0.05 6.75
CA GLU A 252 -0.04 0.23 6.65
C GLU A 252 -0.34 1.57 5.96
N SER A 253 -1.22 1.55 4.95
CA SER A 253 -1.72 2.75 4.28
C SER A 253 -3.22 2.91 4.52
N LEU A 254 -3.68 4.13 4.68
CA LEU A 254 -5.09 4.46 4.91
C LEU A 254 -5.56 5.51 3.90
N THR A 255 -6.77 5.33 3.38
CA THR A 255 -7.47 6.40 2.65
C THR A 255 -8.06 7.43 3.62
N PRO A 256 -8.51 8.59 3.14
CA PRO A 256 -9.41 9.44 3.91
C PRO A 256 -10.63 8.68 4.40
N LEU A 257 -11.27 9.22 5.46
CA LEU A 257 -12.60 8.78 5.87
C LEU A 257 -13.62 9.21 4.81
N VAL A 258 -14.36 8.23 4.29
CA VAL A 258 -15.40 8.40 3.27
C VAL A 258 -16.70 7.78 3.72
N THR A 259 -17.80 8.29 3.21
CA THR A 259 -19.12 7.70 3.38
C THR A 259 -19.45 6.86 2.15
N ILE A 260 -19.63 5.54 2.33
CA ILE A 260 -20.00 4.62 1.25
C ILE A 260 -21.52 4.34 1.36
N PRO A 261 -22.34 4.86 0.42
CA PRO A 261 -23.77 4.57 0.37
C PRO A 261 -24.09 3.09 0.09
N PRO A 262 -25.34 2.63 0.30
CA PRO A 262 -25.78 1.29 -0.10
C PRO A 262 -25.53 1.01 -1.59
N GLU A 263 -24.97 -0.17 -1.89
CA GLU A 263 -24.60 -0.68 -3.22
C GLU A 263 -23.48 0.11 -3.92
N GLU A 264 -22.86 1.09 -3.23
CA GLU A 264 -21.70 1.82 -3.71
C GLU A 264 -20.40 1.25 -3.12
N HIS A 265 -19.27 1.70 -3.64
CA HIS A 265 -17.95 1.26 -3.20
C HIS A 265 -16.95 2.41 -3.16
N GLU A 266 -15.84 2.17 -2.49
CA GLU A 266 -14.64 3.04 -2.48
C GLU A 266 -13.42 2.22 -2.83
N GLU A 267 -12.45 2.85 -3.50
CA GLU A 267 -11.25 2.22 -4.03
C GLU A 267 -10.01 3.06 -3.75
N TYR A 268 -8.86 2.39 -3.69
CA TYR A 268 -7.55 3.03 -3.79
C TYR A 268 -6.50 2.02 -4.27
N THR A 269 -5.43 2.53 -4.86
CA THR A 269 -4.34 1.74 -5.42
C THR A 269 -3.05 1.98 -4.64
N GLU A 270 -2.31 0.90 -4.38
CA GLU A 270 -0.91 0.95 -3.97
C GLU A 270 -0.02 0.48 -5.14
N ALA A 271 1.14 1.12 -5.32
CA ALA A 271 2.19 0.64 -6.20
C ALA A 271 3.37 0.11 -5.38
N TRP A 272 3.86 -1.08 -5.72
CA TRP A 272 4.96 -1.74 -4.99
C TRP A 272 6.15 -1.96 -5.90
N TYR A 273 7.32 -1.57 -5.42
CA TYR A 273 8.60 -1.66 -6.11
C TYR A 273 9.57 -2.53 -5.32
N ILE A 274 10.44 -3.27 -6.00
CA ILE A 274 11.49 -4.06 -5.35
C ILE A 274 12.80 -3.93 -6.12
N TYR A 275 13.85 -3.51 -5.40
CA TYR A 275 15.18 -3.30 -5.93
C TYR A 275 16.18 -4.27 -5.30
N ASP A 276 17.04 -4.85 -6.13
CA ASP A 276 18.06 -5.84 -5.70
C ASP A 276 19.36 -5.17 -5.28
N ASP A 277 20.14 -5.90 -4.49
CA ASP A 277 21.49 -5.51 -4.01
C ASP A 277 21.55 -4.17 -3.25
N ILE A 278 20.48 -3.85 -2.53
CA ILE A 278 20.39 -2.69 -1.65
C ILE A 278 20.57 -3.13 -0.20
N LYS A 279 21.75 -2.91 0.35
CA LYS A 279 22.04 -3.24 1.75
C LYS A 279 21.31 -2.32 2.71
N GLU A 280 20.80 -2.89 3.79
CA GLU A 280 20.16 -2.14 4.86
C GLU A 280 21.10 -1.06 5.43
N PRO A 281 20.67 0.22 5.50
CA PRO A 281 21.41 1.28 6.16
C PRO A 281 21.30 1.18 7.69
N LYS A 282 22.08 1.99 8.42
CA LYS A 282 21.81 2.19 9.84
C LYS A 282 20.55 3.05 10.01
N LYS A 283 19.76 2.76 11.05
CA LYS A 283 18.47 3.45 11.27
C LYS A 283 18.58 4.95 11.50
N ASP A 284 19.73 5.45 11.95
CA ASP A 284 20.03 6.84 12.27
C ASP A 284 20.97 7.52 11.25
N ASP A 285 21.25 6.85 10.14
CA ASP A 285 22.09 7.36 9.05
C ASP A 285 21.19 7.82 7.88
N GLU A 286 20.60 9.02 8.05
CA GLU A 286 19.65 9.57 7.08
C GLU A 286 20.28 9.85 5.70
N GLU A 287 21.57 10.15 5.64
CA GLU A 287 22.30 10.34 4.39
C GLU A 287 22.44 9.02 3.62
N ASP A 288 22.80 7.93 4.30
CA ASP A 288 22.89 6.60 3.66
C ASP A 288 21.51 6.09 3.23
N ILE A 289 20.46 6.36 4.03
CA ILE A 289 19.06 6.05 3.67
C ILE A 289 18.68 6.79 2.38
N GLU A 290 18.87 8.09 2.33
CA GLU A 290 18.52 8.92 1.17
C GLU A 290 19.29 8.48 -0.09
N ASN A 291 20.59 8.24 0.03
CA ASN A 291 21.40 7.75 -1.10
C ASN A 291 20.93 6.40 -1.65
N LYS A 292 20.42 5.50 -0.80
CA LYS A 292 19.89 4.21 -1.24
C LYS A 292 18.50 4.31 -1.85
N LEU A 293 17.74 5.32 -1.44
CA LEU A 293 16.40 5.58 -1.98
C LEU A 293 16.42 6.25 -3.36
N LYS A 294 17.56 6.78 -3.81
CA LYS A 294 17.69 7.38 -5.16
C LYS A 294 17.27 6.45 -6.28
N VAL A 295 17.47 5.14 -6.14
CA VAL A 295 17.00 4.15 -7.13
C VAL A 295 15.49 4.20 -7.35
N PHE A 296 14.75 4.74 -6.39
CA PHE A 296 13.30 4.97 -6.45
C PHE A 296 12.98 6.44 -6.71
N THR A 297 13.57 7.38 -5.98
CA THR A 297 13.21 8.81 -6.04
C THR A 297 13.66 9.50 -7.33
N ASP A 298 14.78 9.08 -7.91
CA ASP A 298 15.29 9.68 -9.15
C ASP A 298 14.38 9.38 -10.37
N ILE A 299 13.51 8.39 -10.28
CA ILE A 299 12.51 8.11 -11.34
C ILE A 299 11.52 9.27 -11.47
N TYR A 300 11.21 9.97 -10.38
CA TYR A 300 10.26 11.09 -10.36
C TYR A 300 10.92 12.46 -10.61
N GLU A 301 12.26 12.58 -10.45
CA GLU A 301 12.95 13.83 -10.74
C GLU A 301 13.13 14.04 -12.25
N ASP A 302 13.08 12.96 -13.05
CA ASP A 302 13.15 13.05 -14.52
C ASP A 302 11.81 13.46 -15.17
N ASP A 303 10.67 13.25 -14.48
CA ASP A 303 9.33 13.62 -14.98
C ASP A 303 8.97 15.09 -14.70
N ASP A 304 9.64 15.76 -13.73
CA ASP A 304 9.44 17.19 -13.44
C ASP A 304 10.16 18.15 -14.44
N TYR A 305 10.81 17.61 -15.49
CA TYR A 305 11.56 18.40 -16.46
C TYR A 305 10.73 18.75 -17.72
N CYS A 306 9.51 19.20 -17.53
CA CYS A 306 8.73 19.82 -18.60
C CYS A 306 8.15 21.14 -18.11
N CYS A 307 8.87 22.22 -18.33
CA CYS A 307 8.52 23.62 -18.48
C CYS A 307 9.51 24.50 -17.72
N ASP A 308 10.67 24.79 -18.32
CA ASP A 308 11.40 26.04 -18.05
C ASP A 308 10.60 27.19 -18.64
N GLU A 309 10.43 28.26 -17.88
CA GLU A 309 9.56 29.44 -18.16
C GLU A 309 9.92 30.23 -19.41
N ASP A 310 10.86 29.80 -20.24
CA ASP A 310 11.41 30.60 -21.37
C ASP A 310 11.34 29.94 -22.75
N ASP A 311 10.78 28.73 -22.94
CA ASP A 311 10.68 28.14 -24.29
C ASP A 311 9.22 27.77 -24.63
N ASP A 312 8.81 28.15 -25.85
CA ASP A 312 7.51 27.86 -26.46
C ASP A 312 7.05 26.40 -26.19
N CYS A 313 5.94 26.24 -25.50
CA CYS A 313 5.29 24.98 -25.21
C CYS A 313 5.11 24.14 -26.49
N CYS A 314 5.94 23.13 -26.69
CA CYS A 314 5.72 22.09 -27.71
C CYS A 314 4.75 21.06 -27.14
N CYS A 315 3.47 21.26 -27.36
CA CYS A 315 2.47 20.22 -27.19
C CYS A 315 2.61 19.22 -28.34
N ASP A 316 3.44 18.19 -28.17
CA ASP A 316 3.27 16.94 -28.90
C ASP A 316 2.24 16.07 -28.14
N ASP A 317 1.42 15.33 -28.86
CA ASP A 317 0.13 14.72 -28.51
C ASP A 317 0.06 13.76 -27.29
N ASP A 318 1.05 13.75 -26.37
CA ASP A 318 1.11 12.81 -25.24
C ASP A 318 1.33 13.46 -23.84
N CYS A 319 1.23 14.78 -23.68
CA CYS A 319 1.33 15.44 -22.37
C CYS A 319 -0.03 15.86 -21.81
N CYS A 320 -0.54 15.16 -20.81
CA CYS A 320 -1.63 15.62 -19.95
C CYS A 320 -1.05 16.56 -18.89
N CYS A 321 -1.15 17.87 -19.07
CA CYS A 321 -0.87 18.85 -18.03
C CYS A 321 -2.09 19.03 -17.12
N ASP A 322 -1.83 19.11 -15.81
CA ASP A 322 -2.82 19.39 -14.77
C ASP A 322 -3.60 20.71 -15.00
N ASP A 323 -4.79 20.77 -14.39
CA ASP A 323 -5.93 21.68 -14.58
C ASP A 323 -5.70 23.22 -14.42
N ASP A 324 -4.47 23.75 -14.39
CA ASP A 324 -4.22 25.18 -14.13
C ASP A 324 -3.75 25.99 -15.36
N CYS A 325 -3.71 25.42 -16.56
CA CYS A 325 -3.21 26.12 -17.76
C CYS A 325 -4.28 26.57 -18.78
N CYS A 326 -5.51 26.76 -18.38
CA CYS A 326 -6.54 27.32 -19.26
C CYS A 326 -7.39 28.37 -18.53
N ASP A 327 -6.81 29.57 -18.36
CA ASP A 327 -7.61 30.78 -18.12
C ASP A 327 -7.45 31.76 -19.29
N GLU A 328 -8.63 32.02 -19.90
CA GLU A 328 -9.04 33.14 -20.70
C GLU A 328 -8.53 33.27 -22.18
N GLU A 329 -9.37 32.87 -23.13
CA GLU A 329 -10.10 33.80 -23.99
C GLU A 329 -11.18 33.05 -24.80
N GLU A 330 -12.38 33.61 -24.80
CA GLU A 330 -13.53 33.19 -25.60
C GLU A 330 -13.21 33.31 -27.10
N ASP A 331 -13.34 32.17 -27.85
CA ASP A 331 -13.91 32.23 -29.20
C ASP A 331 -14.35 30.82 -29.66
N ASP A 332 -15.55 30.80 -30.19
CA ASP A 332 -16.28 29.64 -30.73
C ASP A 332 -15.47 28.83 -31.75
N ASP A 333 -15.30 27.49 -31.50
CA ASP A 333 -15.56 26.47 -32.53
C ASP A 333 -15.39 25.06 -31.91
N ASP A 334 -16.39 24.23 -32.17
CA ASP A 334 -16.50 22.81 -31.78
C ASP A 334 -15.24 21.99 -32.06
N ASN A 335 -14.55 21.53 -30.98
CA ASN A 335 -13.78 20.28 -31.03
C ASN A 335 -13.82 19.59 -29.67
N ASP A 336 -14.56 18.52 -29.65
CA ASP A 336 -14.76 17.54 -28.58
C ASP A 336 -13.43 16.88 -28.18
N CYS A 337 -12.84 17.34 -27.08
CA CYS A 337 -11.65 16.70 -26.49
C CYS A 337 -12.14 15.60 -25.54
N GLY A 338 -12.43 14.43 -26.09
CA GLY A 338 -12.81 13.26 -25.36
C GLY A 338 -11.60 12.60 -24.70
N CYS A 339 -11.29 12.94 -23.46
CA CYS A 339 -10.46 12.07 -22.60
C CYS A 339 -11.27 10.82 -22.27
N CYS A 340 -11.07 9.76 -23.05
CA CYS A 340 -11.58 8.43 -22.76
C CYS A 340 -10.71 7.78 -21.70
N CYS A 341 -10.99 7.98 -20.42
CA CYS A 341 -10.64 6.99 -19.42
C CYS A 341 -11.59 5.81 -19.60
N SER A 342 -11.13 4.74 -20.21
CA SER A 342 -11.87 3.49 -20.27
C SER A 342 -11.85 2.87 -18.87
N HIS A 343 -12.95 3.05 -18.14
CA HIS A 343 -13.23 2.25 -16.95
C HIS A 343 -13.56 0.83 -17.41
N ASP A 344 -12.58 -0.05 -17.39
CA ASP A 344 -12.83 -1.48 -17.50
C ASP A 344 -13.55 -1.96 -16.24
N GLU A 345 -14.71 -2.59 -16.43
CA GLU A 345 -15.54 -3.15 -15.36
C GLU A 345 -14.77 -4.21 -14.56
N TRP A 346 -14.82 -4.06 -13.25
CA TRP A 346 -14.31 -5.01 -12.26
C TRP A 346 -15.10 -6.32 -12.26
#